data_834b20ed01e4b92aec67f05f29aad719
#
_entry.id   834b20ed01e4b92aec67f05f29aad719
#
_cell.length_a   1.000
_cell.length_b   1.000
_cell.length_c   1.000
_cell.angle_alpha   90.00
_cell.angle_beta   90.00
_cell.angle_gamma   90.00
#
_symmetry.space_group_name_H-M   'P 1'
#
loop_
_entity.id
_entity.type
_entity.pdbx_description
1 polymer ?
#
loop_
_entity_poly.entity_id
_entity_poly.type
_entity_poly.pdbx_seq_one_letter_code
_entity_poly.pdbx_strand_id
1 'polypeptide(L)' 'MVDYTPLWKTMREREITQYAMLQDKVLDNHTLDRLKKNMNITLITLERICKYLDCKPNDVIRFTE' A
#
# COMPACT_ATOMS: atom_id res chain seq x y z
N MET A 1 -9.58 6.02 -12.04
CA MET A 1 -9.73 5.58 -10.63
C MET A 1 -8.40 5.08 -10.11
N VAL A 2 -8.16 5.25 -8.83
CA VAL A 2 -6.96 4.68 -8.22
C VAL A 2 -7.17 3.18 -7.96
N ASP A 3 -6.12 2.40 -8.15
CA ASP A 3 -6.16 0.96 -7.96
C ASP A 3 -4.87 0.53 -7.28
N TYR A 4 -4.97 -0.22 -6.19
CA TYR A 4 -3.83 -0.66 -5.39
C TYR A 4 -3.44 -2.13 -5.68
N THR A 5 -3.90 -2.70 -6.77
CA THR A 5 -3.50 -4.05 -7.16
C THR A 5 -1.97 -4.23 -7.20
N PRO A 6 -1.20 -3.25 -7.71
CA PRO A 6 0.27 -3.39 -7.67
C PRO A 6 0.83 -3.55 -6.26
N LEU A 7 0.21 -2.90 -5.26
CA LEU A 7 0.65 -3.02 -3.87
C LEU A 7 0.60 -4.47 -3.38
N TRP A 8 -0.51 -5.17 -3.66
CA TRP A 8 -0.67 -6.55 -3.21
C TRP A 8 0.35 -7.48 -3.86
N LYS A 9 0.64 -7.25 -5.13
CA LYS A 9 1.67 -7.99 -5.85
C LYS A 9 3.05 -7.74 -5.26
N THR A 10 3.40 -6.48 -5.01
CA THR A 10 4.69 -6.09 -4.44
C THR A 10 4.88 -6.68 -3.05
N MET A 11 3.84 -6.63 -2.22
CA MET A 11 3.89 -7.23 -0.88
C MET A 11 4.17 -8.73 -0.95
N ARG A 12 3.51 -9.40 -1.89
CA ARG A 12 3.72 -10.84 -2.09
C ARG A 12 5.15 -11.14 -2.52
N GLU A 13 5.68 -10.35 -3.44
CA GLU A 13 7.05 -10.51 -3.93
C GLU A 13 8.08 -10.24 -2.84
N ARG A 14 7.79 -9.34 -1.90
CA ARG A 14 8.66 -9.00 -0.77
C ARG A 14 8.42 -9.87 0.44
N GLU A 15 7.43 -10.77 0.39
CA GLU A 15 7.04 -11.62 1.51
C GLU A 15 6.63 -10.81 2.75
N ILE A 16 5.95 -9.68 2.53
CA ILE A 16 5.46 -8.81 3.59
C ILE A 16 3.95 -8.93 3.67
N THR A 17 3.45 -9.20 4.88
CA THR A 17 2.01 -9.35 5.11
C THR A 17 1.37 -8.04 5.53
N GLN A 18 0.04 -7.96 5.38
CA GLN A 18 -0.73 -6.83 5.88
C GLN A 18 -0.56 -6.68 7.39
N TYR A 19 -0.48 -7.83 8.10
CA TYR A 19 -0.27 -7.83 9.55
C TYR A 19 1.06 -7.17 9.92
N ALA A 20 2.13 -7.46 9.19
CA ALA A 20 3.44 -6.86 9.43
C ALA A 20 3.39 -5.35 9.28
N MET A 21 2.67 -4.85 8.27
CA MET A 21 2.54 -3.42 8.06
C MET A 21 1.77 -2.74 9.19
N LEU A 22 0.75 -3.39 9.73
CA LEU A 22 0.02 -2.88 10.88
C LEU A 22 0.89 -2.89 12.15
N GLN A 23 1.61 -3.98 12.37
CA GLN A 23 2.44 -4.14 13.55
C GLN A 23 3.59 -3.13 13.57
N ASP A 24 4.20 -2.87 12.44
CA ASP A 24 5.30 -1.92 12.31
C ASP A 24 4.80 -0.48 12.16
N LYS A 25 3.50 -0.28 12.29
CA LYS A 25 2.85 1.05 12.27
C LYS A 25 3.10 1.83 10.98
N VAL A 26 3.28 1.11 9.87
CA VAL A 26 3.36 1.72 8.55
C VAL A 26 2.02 2.35 8.20
N LEU A 27 0.94 1.64 8.56
CA LEU A 27 -0.42 2.12 8.39
C LEU A 27 -1.31 1.52 9.48
N ASP A 28 -2.51 2.06 9.63
CA ASP A 28 -3.49 1.56 10.58
C ASP A 28 -4.58 0.75 9.87
N ASN A 29 -5.51 0.19 10.64
CA ASN A 29 -6.60 -0.61 10.10
C ASN A 29 -7.50 0.19 9.18
N HIS A 30 -7.72 1.47 9.48
CA HIS A 30 -8.54 2.33 8.67
C HIS A 30 -7.93 2.54 7.28
N THR A 31 -6.63 2.81 7.24
CA THR A 31 -5.90 2.99 5.98
C THR A 31 -5.85 1.68 5.19
N LEU A 32 -5.63 0.56 5.87
CA LEU A 32 -5.64 -0.74 5.21
C LEU A 32 -7.00 -1.02 4.55
N ASP A 33 -8.08 -0.69 5.23
CA ASP A 33 -9.42 -0.85 4.68
C ASP A 33 -9.61 0.00 3.42
N ARG A 34 -9.10 1.23 3.44
CA ARG A 34 -9.15 2.12 2.28
C ARG A 34 -8.39 1.53 1.10
N LEU A 35 -7.21 0.96 1.35
CA LEU A 35 -6.44 0.30 0.30
C LEU A 35 -7.20 -0.87 -0.31
N LYS A 36 -7.86 -1.67 0.51
CA LYS A 36 -8.66 -2.79 0.03
C LYS A 36 -9.84 -2.36 -0.84
N LYS A 37 -10.37 -1.16 -0.59
CA LYS A 37 -11.54 -0.63 -1.30
C LYS A 37 -11.16 0.36 -2.40
N ASN A 38 -9.88 0.50 -2.70
CA ASN A 38 -9.37 1.45 -3.70
C ASN A 38 -9.82 2.89 -3.40
N MET A 39 -9.79 3.27 -2.14
CA MET A 39 -10.11 4.62 -1.70
C MET A 39 -8.86 5.47 -1.55
N ASN A 40 -9.03 6.78 -1.39
CA ASN A 40 -7.90 7.71 -1.28
C ASN A 40 -7.03 7.43 -0.07
N ILE A 41 -5.72 7.62 -0.25
CA ILE A 41 -4.77 7.72 0.85
C ILE A 41 -3.96 9.00 0.65
N THR A 42 -3.29 9.47 1.71
CA THR A 42 -2.43 10.63 1.58
C THR A 42 -1.12 10.27 0.91
N LEU A 43 -0.46 11.26 0.32
CA LEU A 43 0.86 11.06 -0.28
C LEU A 43 1.89 10.67 0.78
N ILE A 44 1.73 11.14 2.01
CA ILE A 44 2.62 10.77 3.12
C ILE A 44 2.47 9.28 3.42
N THR A 45 1.25 8.77 3.42
CA THR A 45 1.01 7.34 3.61
C THR A 45 1.63 6.53 2.48
N LEU A 46 1.46 6.98 1.24
CA LEU A 46 2.08 6.33 0.08
C LEU A 46 3.60 6.28 0.23
N GLU A 47 4.20 7.39 0.66
CA GLU A 47 5.64 7.47 0.89
C GLU A 47 6.10 6.45 1.94
N ARG A 48 5.37 6.33 3.05
CA ARG A 48 5.67 5.36 4.11
C ARG A 48 5.63 3.93 3.58
N ILE A 49 4.62 3.61 2.80
CA ILE A 49 4.48 2.28 2.20
C ILE A 49 5.68 1.99 1.29
N CYS A 50 6.02 2.94 0.42
CA CYS A 50 7.13 2.78 -0.51
C CYS A 50 8.46 2.57 0.22
N LYS A 51 8.69 3.33 1.28
CA LYS A 51 9.92 3.20 2.07
C LYS A 51 9.99 1.84 2.77
N TYR A 52 8.87 1.41 3.33
CA TYR A 52 8.81 0.14 4.04
C TYR A 52 9.06 -1.05 3.11
N LEU A 53 8.47 -1.01 1.92
CA LEU A 53 8.62 -2.07 0.92
C LEU A 53 9.86 -1.91 0.06
N ASP A 54 10.59 -0.80 0.20
CA ASP A 54 11.73 -0.46 -0.66
C ASP A 54 11.35 -0.53 -2.13
N CYS A 55 10.32 0.23 -2.48
CA CYS A 55 9.77 0.25 -3.84
C CYS A 55 9.37 1.67 -4.23
N LYS A 56 8.90 1.81 -5.46
CA LYS A 56 8.48 3.09 -6.03
C LYS A 56 6.95 3.20 -6.03
N PRO A 57 6.39 4.42 -6.17
CA PRO A 57 4.93 4.58 -6.18
C PRO A 57 4.21 3.72 -7.22
N ASN A 58 4.81 3.49 -8.40
CA ASN A 58 4.19 2.65 -9.41
C ASN A 58 4.13 1.17 -9.03
N ASP A 59 4.87 0.78 -8.00
CA ASP A 59 4.79 -0.56 -7.43
C ASP A 59 3.66 -0.69 -6.41
N VAL A 60 2.98 0.41 -6.09
CA VAL A 60 1.91 0.47 -5.10
C VAL A 60 0.57 0.82 -5.76
N ILE A 61 0.57 1.83 -6.62
CA ILE A 61 -0.65 2.35 -7.22
C ILE A 61 -0.56 2.37 -8.75
N ARG A 62 -1.75 2.34 -9.36
CA ARG A 62 -1.92 2.64 -10.77
C ARG A 62 -3.28 3.31 -10.93
N PHE A 63 -3.50 3.94 -12.08
CA PHE A 63 -4.79 4.54 -12.40
C PHE A 63 -5.48 3.68 -13.47
N THR A 64 -6.76 3.43 -13.24
CA THR A 64 -7.62 2.72 -14.19
C THR A 64 -8.74 3.64 -14.63
N GLU A 65 -9.31 3.37 -15.78
CA GLU A 65 -10.44 4.15 -16.29
C GLU A 65 -11.78 3.62 -15.78
#